data_2ef98065ab06abe9eead1dbbdc794a7f
#
_entry.id   2ef98065ab06abe9eead1dbbdc794a7f
#
_cell.length_a   1.000
_cell.length_b   1.000
_cell.length_c   1.000
_cell.angle_alpha   90.00
_cell.angle_beta   90.00
_cell.angle_gamma   90.00
#
_symmetry.space_group_name_H-M   'P 1'
#
loop_
_entity.id
_entity.type
_entity.pdbx_description
1 polymer ?
#
loop_
_entity_poly.entity_id
_entity_poly.type
_entity_poly.pdbx_seq_one_letter_code
_entity_poly.pdbx_strand_id
1 'polypeptide(L)'
;VQGIRVWADTNYLRVLLPALLPDKKKRDGCKFLLLPLQAALVQSGALPHFSDCVICVEHIYDHSLPIKAVRDYDNLELKAIIDVIATFCLTDDTGALCDSFQTTRFGYSSSTVITVMPKNCFSAWLSAPRTFENRPPLFPKNS
;
A
#
# COMPACT_ATOMS: atom_id res chain seq x y z
N VAL A 1 -14.26 -5.17 7.48
CA VAL A 1 -13.45 -4.06 7.97
C VAL A 1 -13.88 -2.79 7.26
N GLN A 2 -14.34 -1.84 8.03
CA GLN A 2 -14.67 -0.53 7.48
C GLN A 2 -13.41 0.30 7.34
N GLY A 3 -13.40 1.21 6.38
CA GLY A 3 -12.34 2.17 6.25
C GLY A 3 -11.25 1.83 5.24
N ILE A 4 -11.32 0.71 4.54
CA ILE A 4 -10.43 0.48 3.40
C ILE A 4 -10.84 1.45 2.29
N ARG A 5 -9.88 2.23 1.82
CA ARG A 5 -10.09 3.19 0.74
C ARG A 5 -9.19 2.89 -0.42
N VAL A 6 -9.72 3.09 -1.63
CA VAL A 6 -8.97 2.89 -2.86
C VAL A 6 -9.09 4.14 -3.72
N TRP A 7 -7.97 4.65 -4.15
CA TRP A 7 -7.88 5.74 -5.13
C TRP A 7 -7.13 5.20 -6.34
N ALA A 8 -7.64 5.47 -7.51
CA ALA A 8 -7.02 4.99 -8.74
C ALA A 8 -7.19 6.01 -9.85
N ASP A 9 -6.17 6.12 -10.68
CA ASP A 9 -6.27 6.79 -11.98
C ASP A 9 -5.40 6.02 -12.98
N THR A 10 -5.10 6.60 -14.13
CA THR A 10 -4.33 5.90 -15.17
C THR A 10 -2.89 5.63 -14.78
N ASN A 11 -2.36 6.35 -13.79
CA ASN A 11 -0.94 6.32 -13.46
C ASN A 11 -0.65 5.76 -12.07
N TYR A 12 -1.65 5.52 -11.24
CA TYR A 12 -1.41 4.95 -9.93
C TYR A 12 -2.63 4.27 -9.36
N LEU A 13 -2.36 3.38 -8.41
CA LEU A 13 -3.34 2.82 -7.50
C LEU A 13 -2.84 3.09 -6.09
N ARG A 14 -3.71 3.55 -5.21
CA ARG A 14 -3.38 3.75 -3.81
C ARG A 14 -4.45 3.10 -2.95
N VAL A 15 -4.01 2.30 -1.99
CA VAL A 15 -4.89 1.59 -1.06
C VAL A 15 -4.53 1.99 0.35
N LEU A 16 -5.52 2.42 1.11
CA LEU A 16 -5.37 2.68 2.54
C LEU A 16 -6.03 1.56 3.32
N LEU A 17 -5.24 0.88 4.14
CA LEU A 17 -5.71 -0.10 5.10
C LEU A 17 -5.74 0.56 6.49
N PRO A 18 -6.85 0.45 7.23
CA PRO A 18 -7.03 1.19 8.49
C PRO A 18 -6.32 0.55 9.68
N ALA A 19 -5.29 -0.24 9.44
CA ALA A 19 -4.54 -0.92 10.48
C ALA A 19 -3.12 -1.20 10.01
N LEU A 20 -2.22 -1.38 10.97
CA LEU A 20 -0.90 -1.94 10.67
C LEU A 20 -1.05 -3.40 10.27
N LEU A 21 -0.13 -3.87 9.43
CA LEU A 21 -0.10 -5.27 9.07
C LEU A 21 0.28 -6.11 10.29
N PRO A 22 -0.34 -7.28 10.47
CA PRO A 22 -0.02 -8.14 11.59
C PRO A 22 1.35 -8.78 11.45
N ASP A 23 1.88 -9.24 12.57
CA ASP A 23 3.12 -10.01 12.63
C ASP A 23 2.91 -11.35 11.90
N LYS A 24 3.90 -11.78 11.13
CA LYS A 24 3.90 -13.09 10.45
C LYS A 24 3.70 -14.27 11.40
N LYS A 25 4.11 -14.11 12.65
CA LYS A 25 3.95 -15.16 13.66
C LYS A 25 2.50 -15.39 14.06
N LYS A 26 1.62 -14.43 13.78
CA LYS A 26 0.19 -14.60 14.03
C LYS A 26 -0.43 -15.28 12.83
N ARG A 27 -0.73 -16.57 13.00
CA ARG A 27 -1.40 -17.34 11.98
C ARG A 27 -2.71 -16.65 11.62
N ASP A 28 -2.98 -16.53 10.33
CA ASP A 28 -4.22 -15.94 9.81
C ASP A 28 -4.41 -14.44 10.10
N GLY A 29 -3.33 -13.76 10.48
CA GLY A 29 -3.41 -12.36 10.87
C GLY A 29 -3.97 -11.42 9.82
N CYS A 30 -3.74 -11.70 8.52
CA CYS A 30 -4.25 -10.86 7.43
C CYS A 30 -5.61 -11.28 6.90
N LYS A 31 -6.16 -12.42 7.31
CA LYS A 31 -7.39 -12.93 6.72
C LYS A 31 -8.55 -11.94 6.82
N PHE A 32 -8.62 -11.21 7.91
CA PHE A 32 -9.70 -10.24 8.09
C PHE A 32 -9.60 -9.04 7.15
N LEU A 33 -8.45 -8.84 6.50
CA LEU A 33 -8.26 -7.76 5.54
C LEU A 33 -8.47 -8.20 4.09
N LEU A 34 -8.28 -9.48 3.78
CA LEU A 34 -8.22 -9.93 2.39
C LEU A 34 -9.55 -9.80 1.66
N LEU A 35 -10.64 -10.29 2.24
CA LEU A 35 -11.96 -10.19 1.60
C LEU A 35 -12.44 -8.73 1.50
N PRO A 36 -12.35 -7.91 2.55
CA PRO A 36 -12.68 -6.50 2.41
C PRO A 36 -11.82 -5.77 1.38
N LEU A 37 -10.54 -6.11 1.25
CA LEU A 37 -9.68 -5.53 0.23
C LEU A 37 -10.13 -5.91 -1.17
N GLN A 38 -10.41 -7.19 -1.40
CA GLN A 38 -10.93 -7.65 -2.69
C GLN A 38 -12.23 -6.92 -3.04
N ALA A 39 -13.14 -6.80 -2.09
CA ALA A 39 -14.39 -6.10 -2.30
C ALA A 39 -14.18 -4.63 -2.65
N ALA A 40 -13.26 -3.96 -1.96
CA ALA A 40 -12.96 -2.56 -2.24
C ALA A 40 -12.37 -2.37 -3.63
N LEU A 41 -11.49 -3.27 -4.07
CA LEU A 41 -10.89 -3.21 -5.40
C LEU A 41 -11.95 -3.46 -6.49
N VAL A 42 -12.83 -4.42 -6.29
CA VAL A 42 -13.94 -4.67 -7.23
C VAL A 42 -14.85 -3.46 -7.33
N GLN A 43 -15.19 -2.85 -6.21
CA GLN A 43 -16.08 -1.68 -6.17
C GLN A 43 -15.47 -0.44 -6.80
N SER A 44 -14.16 -0.38 -6.89
CA SER A 44 -13.47 0.76 -7.49
C SER A 44 -13.64 0.83 -9.02
N GLY A 45 -14.20 -0.19 -9.62
CA GLY A 45 -14.45 -0.22 -11.07
C GLY A 45 -13.18 -0.51 -11.86
N ALA A 46 -12.95 0.24 -12.92
CA ALA A 46 -11.78 0.04 -13.77
C ALA A 46 -10.51 0.46 -13.03
N LEU A 47 -9.57 -0.47 -12.87
CA LEU A 47 -8.30 -0.23 -12.23
C LEU A 47 -7.18 -0.16 -13.27
N PRO A 48 -6.12 0.62 -13.01
CA PRO A 48 -4.98 0.63 -13.92
C PRO A 48 -4.27 -0.72 -13.91
N HIS A 49 -3.63 -1.06 -15.02
CA HIS A 49 -2.80 -2.26 -15.14
C HIS A 49 -1.35 -1.83 -15.36
N PHE A 50 -0.46 -2.42 -14.58
CA PHE A 50 0.95 -2.07 -14.61
C PHE A 50 1.77 -3.27 -15.10
N SER A 51 2.68 -3.02 -16.04
CA SER A 51 3.62 -4.03 -16.51
C SER A 51 5.03 -3.83 -15.96
N ASP A 52 5.38 -2.61 -15.59
CA ASP A 52 6.69 -2.25 -15.06
C ASP A 52 6.48 -1.21 -13.96
N CYS A 53 6.47 -1.66 -12.72
CA CYS A 53 5.98 -0.83 -11.63
C CYS A 53 6.78 -0.99 -10.34
N VAL A 54 6.49 -0.08 -9.41
CA VAL A 54 6.96 -0.17 -8.03
C VAL A 54 5.74 -0.23 -7.12
N ILE A 55 5.77 -1.15 -6.17
CA ILE A 55 4.79 -1.22 -5.09
C ILE A 55 5.44 -0.61 -3.85
N CYS A 56 4.90 0.51 -3.39
CA CYS A 56 5.41 1.22 -2.23
C CYS A 56 4.49 0.99 -1.05
N VAL A 57 5.02 0.48 0.04
CA VAL A 57 4.25 0.20 1.25
C VAL A 57 4.72 1.15 2.35
N GLU A 58 3.82 1.96 2.83
CA GLU A 58 4.08 2.88 3.95
C GLU A 58 3.43 2.31 5.20
N HIS A 59 4.26 1.96 6.19
CA HIS A 59 3.79 1.53 7.50
C HIS A 59 3.69 2.75 8.38
N ILE A 60 2.48 3.20 8.67
CA ILE A 60 2.23 4.42 9.43
C ILE A 60 1.85 4.03 10.86
N TYR A 61 2.68 4.44 11.80
CA TYR A 61 2.46 4.18 13.23
C TYR A 61 1.89 5.43 13.87
N ASP A 62 0.93 5.25 14.76
CA ASP A 62 0.43 6.34 15.59
C ASP A 62 1.61 6.97 16.33
N HIS A 63 1.76 8.31 16.22
CA HIS A 63 2.89 9.02 16.79
C HIS A 63 2.93 8.95 18.32
N SER A 64 1.84 8.57 18.97
CA SER A 64 1.80 8.38 20.42
C SER A 64 2.40 7.05 20.85
N LEU A 65 2.66 6.13 19.93
CA LEU A 65 3.27 4.85 20.27
C LEU A 65 4.77 5.00 20.50
N PRO A 66 5.36 4.20 21.42
CA PRO A 66 6.80 4.22 21.61
C PRO A 66 7.51 3.66 20.39
N ILE A 67 8.74 4.12 20.15
CA ILE A 67 9.56 3.65 19.00
C ILE A 67 9.71 2.13 19.01
N LYS A 68 9.80 1.52 20.19
CA LYS A 68 9.92 0.05 20.30
C LYS A 68 8.71 -0.70 19.78
N ALA A 69 7.58 -0.03 19.53
CA ALA A 69 6.42 -0.66 18.91
C ALA A 69 6.57 -0.84 17.40
N VAL A 70 7.55 -0.15 16.78
CA VAL A 70 7.82 -0.29 15.35
C VAL A 70 8.45 -1.65 15.09
N ARG A 71 7.90 -2.38 14.13
CA ARG A 71 8.32 -3.75 13.81
C ARG A 71 9.24 -3.76 12.61
N ASP A 72 10.11 -4.75 12.55
CA ASP A 72 10.90 -5.01 11.34
C ASP A 72 9.99 -5.43 10.19
N TYR A 73 10.31 -4.99 8.98
CA TYR A 73 9.51 -5.32 7.80
C TYR A 73 9.41 -6.82 7.58
N ASP A 74 10.45 -7.57 7.88
CA ASP A 74 10.48 -9.03 7.71
C ASP A 74 9.46 -9.74 8.59
N ASN A 75 9.02 -9.10 9.66
CA ASN A 75 8.05 -9.66 10.59
C ASN A 75 6.61 -9.31 10.25
N LEU A 76 6.38 -8.52 9.20
CA LEU A 76 5.04 -8.09 8.81
C LEU A 76 4.49 -8.98 7.70
N GLU A 77 3.22 -9.34 7.83
CA GLU A 77 2.53 -10.18 6.84
C GLU A 77 2.06 -9.31 5.69
N LEU A 78 2.87 -9.23 4.64
CA LEU A 78 2.59 -8.39 3.49
C LEU A 78 2.25 -9.19 2.23
N LYS A 79 2.79 -10.41 2.10
CA LYS A 79 2.72 -11.14 0.84
C LYS A 79 1.29 -11.37 0.37
N ALA A 80 0.39 -11.77 1.26
CA ALA A 80 -1.00 -12.04 0.88
C ALA A 80 -1.70 -10.77 0.37
N ILE A 81 -1.41 -9.63 0.99
CA ILE A 81 -1.96 -8.33 0.57
C ILE A 81 -1.47 -7.97 -0.83
N ILE A 82 -0.16 -8.11 -1.06
CA ILE A 82 0.43 -7.81 -2.37
C ILE A 82 -0.13 -8.75 -3.44
N ASP A 83 -0.32 -10.02 -3.13
CA ASP A 83 -0.87 -10.99 -4.08
C ASP A 83 -2.29 -10.60 -4.51
N VAL A 84 -3.11 -10.11 -3.59
CA VAL A 84 -4.45 -9.63 -3.94
C VAL A 84 -4.36 -8.43 -4.88
N ILE A 85 -3.53 -7.44 -4.56
CA ILE A 85 -3.38 -6.25 -5.40
C ILE A 85 -2.82 -6.63 -6.78
N ALA A 86 -1.85 -7.52 -6.83
CA ALA A 86 -1.26 -7.99 -8.07
C ALA A 86 -2.30 -8.64 -8.99
N THR A 87 -3.21 -9.43 -8.43
CA THR A 87 -4.27 -10.07 -9.19
C THR A 87 -5.13 -9.05 -9.93
N PHE A 88 -5.37 -7.88 -9.32
CA PHE A 88 -6.22 -6.85 -9.91
C PHE A 88 -5.47 -5.89 -10.83
N CYS A 89 -4.19 -5.65 -10.60
CA CYS A 89 -3.50 -4.50 -11.20
C CYS A 89 -2.25 -4.84 -11.99
N LEU A 90 -1.65 -6.03 -11.83
CA LEU A 90 -0.45 -6.37 -12.58
C LEU A 90 -0.82 -7.17 -13.82
N THR A 91 -0.26 -6.73 -14.94
CA THR A 91 -0.44 -7.43 -16.23
C THR A 91 0.27 -8.77 -16.22
N ASP A 92 1.40 -8.82 -15.52
CA ASP A 92 2.22 -10.01 -15.41
C ASP A 92 2.73 -10.08 -13.97
N ASP A 93 2.56 -11.22 -13.33
CA ASP A 93 2.97 -11.41 -11.95
C ASP A 93 4.44 -11.85 -11.82
N THR A 94 5.22 -11.70 -12.86
CA THR A 94 6.65 -11.98 -12.75
C THR A 94 7.31 -10.93 -11.88
N GLY A 95 7.95 -11.35 -10.82
CA GLY A 95 8.67 -10.46 -9.92
C GLY A 95 9.75 -9.62 -10.59
N ALA A 96 10.11 -9.98 -11.82
CA ALA A 96 11.12 -9.26 -12.59
C ALA A 96 10.67 -7.87 -13.03
N LEU A 97 9.35 -7.63 -13.12
CA LEU A 97 8.79 -6.37 -13.60
C LEU A 97 8.23 -5.51 -12.48
N CYS A 98 8.31 -5.97 -11.25
CA CYS A 98 7.73 -5.26 -10.12
C CYS A 98 8.74 -5.18 -8.99
N ASP A 99 9.17 -3.96 -8.67
CA ASP A 99 10.01 -3.71 -7.50
C ASP A 99 9.12 -3.35 -6.32
N SER A 100 9.60 -3.63 -5.12
CA SER A 100 8.90 -3.23 -3.90
C SER A 100 9.77 -2.35 -3.03
N PHE A 101 9.14 -1.42 -2.34
CA PHE A 101 9.78 -0.49 -1.44
C PHE A 101 8.94 -0.34 -0.20
N GLN A 102 9.56 -0.42 0.96
CA GLN A 102 8.87 -0.26 2.24
C GLN A 102 9.46 0.92 3.00
N THR A 103 8.60 1.67 3.66
CA THR A 103 9.02 2.78 4.50
C THR A 103 8.13 2.85 5.73
N THR A 104 8.65 3.48 6.78
CA THR A 104 7.95 3.68 8.04
C THR A 104 7.88 5.16 8.33
N ARG A 105 6.72 5.61 8.76
CA ARG A 105 6.55 6.97 9.26
C ARG A 105 5.53 7.00 10.38
N PHE A 106 5.43 8.14 11.05
CA PHE A 106 4.48 8.34 12.11
C PHE A 106 3.36 9.26 11.65
N GLY A 107 2.14 8.98 12.08
CA GLY A 107 0.97 9.74 11.73
C GLY A 107 0.01 9.86 12.90
N TYR A 108 -1.19 10.36 12.64
CA TYR A 108 -2.20 10.53 13.68
C TYR A 108 -2.87 9.21 14.09
N SER A 109 -2.85 8.23 13.21
CA SER A 109 -3.39 6.91 13.51
C SER A 109 -2.58 5.85 12.79
N SER A 110 -2.61 4.64 13.32
CA SER A 110 -1.91 3.51 12.69
C SER A 110 -2.66 3.06 11.44
N SER A 111 -1.92 2.90 10.36
CA SER A 111 -2.48 2.48 9.08
C SER A 111 -1.37 1.94 8.17
N THR A 112 -1.78 1.35 7.06
CA THR A 112 -0.86 0.90 6.01
C THR A 112 -1.34 1.48 4.70
N VAL A 113 -0.45 2.13 3.97
CA VAL A 113 -0.76 2.71 2.66
C VAL A 113 0.08 2.00 1.61
N ILE A 114 -0.58 1.48 0.58
CA ILE A 114 0.08 0.78 -0.51
C ILE A 114 -0.18 1.56 -1.78
N THR A 115 0.90 1.97 -2.44
CA THR A 115 0.82 2.72 -3.70
C THR A 115 1.52 1.93 -4.78
N VAL A 116 0.83 1.70 -5.90
CA VAL A 116 1.41 1.07 -7.08
C VAL A 116 1.51 2.13 -8.16
N MET A 117 2.68 2.25 -8.76
CA MET A 117 2.95 3.28 -9.76
C MET A 117 3.96 2.77 -10.79
N PRO A 118 3.99 3.36 -12.00
CA PRO A 118 5.08 3.10 -12.92
C PRO A 118 6.42 3.49 -12.32
N LYS A 119 7.49 2.80 -12.69
CA LYS A 119 8.83 3.08 -12.14
C LYS A 119 9.27 4.52 -12.34
N ASN A 120 8.90 5.15 -13.44
CA ASN A 120 9.29 6.52 -13.72
C ASN A 120 8.61 7.55 -12.79
N CYS A 121 7.60 7.14 -12.03
CA CYS A 121 6.95 8.00 -11.05
C CYS A 121 7.57 7.89 -9.65
N PHE A 122 8.41 6.91 -9.42
CA PHE A 122 8.90 6.59 -8.07
C PHE A 122 9.74 7.70 -7.47
N SER A 123 10.62 8.31 -8.24
CA SER A 123 11.51 9.35 -7.72
C SER A 123 10.71 10.59 -7.26
N ALA A 124 9.70 10.99 -8.01
CA ALA A 124 8.83 12.08 -7.61
C ALA A 124 8.01 11.72 -6.36
N TRP A 125 7.50 10.51 -6.30
CA TRP A 125 6.76 10.04 -5.12
C TRP A 125 7.65 10.04 -3.87
N LEU A 126 8.87 9.53 -4.00
CA LEU A 126 9.81 9.43 -2.88
C LEU A 126 10.20 10.80 -2.35
N SER A 127 10.33 11.79 -3.23
CA SER A 127 10.74 13.16 -2.89
C SER A 127 9.57 14.02 -2.39
N ALA A 128 8.33 13.61 -2.60
CA ALA A 128 7.18 14.40 -2.21
C ALA A 128 7.08 14.50 -0.69
N PRO A 129 6.70 15.67 -0.14
CA PRO A 129 6.50 15.80 1.30
C PRO A 129 5.42 14.85 1.79
N ARG A 130 5.68 14.16 2.88
CA ARG A 130 4.72 13.30 3.54
C ARG A 130 4.23 13.97 4.81
N THR A 131 2.92 14.14 4.90
CA THR A 131 2.29 14.72 6.08
C THR A 131 1.79 13.63 7.02
N PHE A 132 1.35 14.00 8.21
CA PHE A 132 0.70 13.07 9.12
C PHE A 132 -0.70 12.65 8.63
N GLU A 133 -1.21 13.24 7.60
CA GLU A 133 -2.53 12.94 7.09
C GLU A 133 -2.48 11.80 6.08
N ASN A 134 -3.48 10.93 6.13
CA ASN A 134 -3.61 9.81 5.20
C ASN A 134 -4.34 10.25 3.94
N ARG A 135 -3.78 11.22 3.24
CA ARG A 135 -4.31 11.71 1.97
C ARG A 135 -3.56 11.10 0.80
N PRO A 136 -4.22 10.96 -0.35
CA PRO A 136 -3.49 10.57 -1.56
C PRO A 136 -2.40 11.60 -1.86
N PRO A 137 -1.24 11.18 -2.36
CA PRO A 137 -0.24 12.15 -2.79
C PRO A 137 -0.77 12.95 -3.96
N LEU A 138 -0.34 14.20 -4.04
CA LEU A 138 -0.60 15.01 -5.21
C LEU A 138 0.42 14.62 -6.27
N PHE A 139 -0.01 13.83 -7.23
CA PHE A 139 0.82 13.56 -8.40
C PHE A 139 0.70 14.74 -9.35
N PRO A 140 1.78 15.09 -10.08
CA PRO A 140 1.68 16.12 -11.09
C PRO A 140 0.59 15.75 -12.09
N LYS A 141 -0.34 16.65 -12.31
CA LYS A 141 -1.30 16.50 -13.40
C LYS A 141 -0.53 16.68 -14.70
N ASN A 142 -0.84 15.88 -15.68
CA ASN A 142 -0.18 15.90 -16.99
C ASN A 142 1.18 15.26 -17.04
N SER A 143 1.40 14.46 -16.14
CA SER A 143 2.54 13.59 -16.32
C SER A 143 2.19 12.50 -17.31
#